data_a7e3403926311d3d45ab88b8365cceb4
#
_entry.id   a7e3403926311d3d45ab88b8365cceb4
#
_cell.length_a   1.000
_cell.length_b   1.000
_cell.length_c   1.000
_cell.angle_alpha   90.00
_cell.angle_beta   90.00
_cell.angle_gamma   90.00
#
_symmetry.space_group_name_H-M   'P 1'
#
loop_
_entity.id
_entity.type
_entity.pdbx_description
1 polymer ?
#
loop_
_entity_poly.entity_id
_entity_poly.type
_entity_poly.pdbx_seq_one_letter_code
_entity_poly.pdbx_strand_id
1 'polypeptide(L)'
;DPEMSRGLGDVYKRQGYQKTILEAMNYSVSAGGKRLRPMLMLETYRMFGGTSKVIEPFMAAIEMIHTYSLIHDDLPAMDNDEYRRGRKTTHVVYGEAMAILAGDALLNYAFETAASAFVLDEGNPAIGKAFMILASKAGVYGMIGGQVVDVESEGKEIDADTLKFIHIHKTSALLESAMLIGAVLAGASEQQQRTVELAARELGLAFQIRDDILDVTGNTDELGKPVGSDEKNHKNTYVALEGLEKAKEDVKRYSESAIDRLKSLPARNEFLYELIEELIDRRS
;
A
#
# COMPACT_ATOMS: atom_id res chain seq x y z
N ASP A 1 11.10 10.46 -9.18
CA ASP A 1 11.91 11.37 -8.36
C ASP A 1 13.32 10.80 -8.19
N PRO A 2 14.40 11.56 -8.58
CA PRO A 2 15.79 11.09 -8.46
C PRO A 2 16.23 10.84 -7.00
N GLU A 3 15.59 11.42 -6.01
CA GLU A 3 15.96 11.27 -4.60
C GLU A 3 15.39 9.99 -3.98
N MET A 4 14.19 9.56 -4.35
CA MET A 4 13.67 8.23 -3.99
C MET A 4 14.52 7.09 -4.58
N SER A 5 15.09 7.33 -5.76
CA SER A 5 16.01 6.41 -6.42
C SER A 5 17.36 6.26 -5.69
N ARG A 6 17.82 7.27 -4.92
CA ARG A 6 19.10 7.21 -4.21
C ARG A 6 19.09 6.27 -3.00
N GLY A 7 18.01 6.25 -2.20
CA GLY A 7 17.88 5.32 -1.08
C GLY A 7 17.83 3.84 -1.51
N LEU A 8 17.24 3.58 -2.69
CA LEU A 8 17.21 2.26 -3.31
C LEU A 8 18.51 1.93 -4.06
N GLY A 9 19.27 2.94 -4.52
CA GLY A 9 20.52 2.78 -5.29
C GLY A 9 21.71 2.23 -4.49
N ASP A 10 21.71 2.35 -3.16
CA ASP A 10 22.81 1.84 -2.33
C ASP A 10 22.76 0.33 -2.11
N VAL A 11 21.64 -0.34 -2.38
CA VAL A 11 21.54 -1.80 -2.42
C VAL A 11 22.45 -2.38 -3.53
N TYR A 12 22.68 -1.65 -4.61
CA TYR A 12 23.53 -2.08 -5.73
C TYR A 12 25.04 -2.18 -5.43
N LYS A 13 25.53 -1.50 -4.39
CA LYS A 13 26.99 -1.37 -4.18
C LYS A 13 27.62 -2.50 -3.38
N ARG A 14 26.86 -3.36 -2.74
CA ARG A 14 27.39 -4.49 -1.97
C ARG A 14 27.54 -5.73 -2.85
N GLN A 15 28.67 -5.86 -3.53
CA GLN A 15 29.05 -7.11 -4.20
C GLN A 15 29.47 -8.14 -3.14
N GLY A 16 28.88 -9.35 -3.21
CA GLY A 16 29.15 -10.45 -2.30
C GLY A 16 28.45 -11.72 -2.75
N TYR A 17 28.54 -12.78 -1.96
CA TYR A 17 27.85 -14.06 -2.23
C TYR A 17 26.32 -13.90 -2.31
N GLN A 18 25.75 -12.86 -1.69
CA GLN A 18 24.33 -12.53 -1.68
C GLN A 18 23.87 -11.72 -2.91
N LYS A 19 24.64 -11.70 -4.00
CA LYS A 19 24.31 -10.89 -5.21
C LYS A 19 22.92 -11.19 -5.76
N THR A 20 22.54 -12.47 -5.86
CA THR A 20 21.26 -12.88 -6.45
C THR A 20 20.06 -12.33 -5.68
N ILE A 21 20.11 -12.31 -4.33
CA ILE A 21 19.00 -11.76 -3.54
C ILE A 21 18.86 -10.26 -3.76
N LEU A 22 19.97 -9.51 -3.85
CA LEU A 22 19.94 -8.08 -4.14
C LEU A 22 19.36 -7.79 -5.53
N GLU A 23 19.70 -8.61 -6.53
CA GLU A 23 19.14 -8.51 -7.88
C GLU A 23 17.63 -8.77 -7.88
N ALA A 24 17.15 -9.81 -7.18
CA ALA A 24 15.73 -10.15 -7.08
C ALA A 24 14.92 -9.06 -6.35
N MET A 25 15.44 -8.50 -5.24
CA MET A 25 14.83 -7.36 -4.55
C MET A 25 14.70 -6.14 -5.47
N ASN A 26 15.81 -5.78 -6.15
CA ASN A 26 15.82 -4.63 -7.07
C ASN A 26 14.92 -4.85 -8.28
N TYR A 27 14.87 -6.07 -8.82
CA TYR A 27 13.97 -6.42 -9.93
C TYR A 27 12.52 -6.07 -9.60
N SER A 28 12.06 -6.45 -8.40
CA SER A 28 10.69 -6.22 -7.95
C SER A 28 10.42 -4.75 -7.61
N VAL A 29 11.32 -4.10 -6.89
CA VAL A 29 11.19 -2.66 -6.56
C VAL A 29 11.18 -1.80 -7.82
N SER A 30 11.98 -2.15 -8.85
CA SER A 30 12.09 -1.42 -10.11
C SER A 30 10.99 -1.76 -11.12
N ALA A 31 10.05 -2.65 -10.80
CA ALA A 31 8.98 -3.07 -11.71
C ALA A 31 7.93 -1.98 -12.01
N GLY A 32 8.14 -0.76 -11.54
CA GLY A 32 7.20 0.35 -11.71
C GLY A 32 6.16 0.42 -10.60
N GLY A 33 5.09 1.17 -10.85
CA GLY A 33 3.99 1.42 -9.92
C GLY A 33 3.79 2.90 -9.66
N LYS A 34 2.57 3.26 -9.22
CA LYS A 34 2.14 4.66 -9.01
C LYS A 34 2.80 5.31 -7.78
N ARG A 35 3.51 4.57 -6.94
CA ARG A 35 4.15 5.05 -5.69
C ARG A 35 3.18 5.83 -4.79
N LEU A 36 1.94 5.39 -4.76
CA LEU A 36 0.86 6.07 -4.08
C LEU A 36 1.10 6.23 -2.57
N ARG A 37 1.52 5.16 -1.90
CA ARG A 37 1.72 5.17 -0.43
C ARG A 37 2.78 6.17 0.01
N PRO A 38 3.99 6.21 -0.60
CA PRO A 38 4.96 7.27 -0.30
C PRO A 38 4.45 8.68 -0.65
N MET A 39 3.67 8.84 -1.72
CA MET A 39 3.11 10.15 -2.09
C MET A 39 2.08 10.63 -1.05
N LEU A 40 1.14 9.78 -0.65
CA LEU A 40 0.17 10.11 0.41
C LEU A 40 0.87 10.43 1.73
N MET A 41 1.94 9.69 2.08
CA MET A 41 2.75 9.96 3.26
C MET A 41 3.38 11.36 3.20
N LEU A 42 4.04 11.67 2.09
CA LEU A 42 4.72 12.95 1.89
C LEU A 42 3.73 14.12 1.91
N GLU A 43 2.60 13.99 1.20
CA GLU A 43 1.64 15.07 1.10
C GLU A 43 0.87 15.30 2.41
N THR A 44 0.62 14.24 3.19
CA THR A 44 0.10 14.40 4.55
C THR A 44 1.14 15.06 5.47
N TYR A 45 2.42 14.70 5.35
CA TYR A 45 3.51 15.35 6.08
C TYR A 45 3.60 16.84 5.78
N ARG A 46 3.55 17.21 4.50
CA ARG A 46 3.54 18.61 4.03
C ARG A 46 2.30 19.38 4.48
N MET A 47 1.14 18.73 4.48
CA MET A 47 -0.12 19.30 4.96
C MET A 47 0.00 19.84 6.39
N PHE A 48 0.73 19.14 7.27
CA PHE A 48 0.98 19.58 8.65
C PHE A 48 2.27 20.38 8.82
N GLY A 49 2.88 20.84 7.73
CA GLY A 49 4.06 21.71 7.75
C GLY A 49 5.40 21.00 7.92
N GLY A 50 5.44 19.69 7.73
CA GLY A 50 6.67 18.91 7.79
C GLY A 50 7.62 19.26 6.63
N THR A 51 8.91 19.45 6.95
CA THR A 51 9.96 19.84 5.98
C THR A 51 11.26 19.05 6.14
N SER A 52 11.42 18.29 7.22
CA SER A 52 12.64 17.51 7.49
C SER A 52 12.70 16.25 6.61
N LYS A 53 13.92 15.78 6.37
CA LYS A 53 14.19 14.52 5.65
C LYS A 53 13.85 13.26 6.45
N VAL A 54 13.43 13.39 7.69
CA VAL A 54 13.04 12.25 8.55
C VAL A 54 11.93 11.38 7.95
N ILE A 55 11.15 11.92 7.03
CA ILE A 55 10.07 11.22 6.32
C ILE A 55 10.60 10.23 5.26
N GLU A 56 11.77 10.50 4.65
CA GLU A 56 12.30 9.74 3.50
C GLU A 56 12.51 8.25 3.81
N PRO A 57 13.13 7.85 4.96
CA PRO A 57 13.24 6.45 5.35
C PRO A 57 11.90 5.72 5.43
N PHE A 58 10.86 6.37 5.94
CA PHE A 58 9.53 5.78 6.04
C PHE A 58 8.84 5.65 4.69
N MET A 59 9.04 6.61 3.77
CA MET A 59 8.56 6.55 2.39
C MET A 59 9.16 5.36 1.64
N ALA A 60 10.47 5.13 1.81
CA ALA A 60 11.15 3.98 1.21
C ALA A 60 10.68 2.67 1.85
N ALA A 61 10.57 2.63 3.17
CA ALA A 61 10.16 1.44 3.93
C ALA A 61 8.74 0.98 3.56
N ILE A 62 7.77 1.88 3.48
CA ILE A 62 6.39 1.49 3.16
C ILE A 62 6.27 0.94 1.74
N GLU A 63 7.07 1.43 0.79
CA GLU A 63 7.10 0.90 -0.57
C GLU A 63 7.78 -0.47 -0.64
N MET A 64 8.82 -0.71 0.17
CA MET A 64 9.43 -2.04 0.32
C MET A 64 8.45 -3.04 0.93
N ILE A 65 7.68 -2.62 1.96
CA ILE A 65 6.63 -3.43 2.58
C ILE A 65 5.55 -3.77 1.55
N HIS A 66 5.10 -2.81 0.76
CA HIS A 66 4.16 -3.08 -0.31
C HIS A 66 4.74 -4.02 -1.38
N THR A 67 6.03 -3.85 -1.73
CA THR A 67 6.66 -4.67 -2.76
C THR A 67 6.84 -6.12 -2.31
N TYR A 68 7.24 -6.36 -1.06
CA TYR A 68 7.37 -7.73 -0.57
C TYR A 68 6.03 -8.46 -0.59
N SER A 69 4.93 -7.78 -0.21
CA SER A 69 3.62 -8.42 -0.23
C SER A 69 3.22 -8.84 -1.64
N LEU A 70 3.53 -8.02 -2.66
CA LEU A 70 3.28 -8.40 -4.05
C LEU A 70 4.15 -9.58 -4.52
N ILE A 71 5.41 -9.67 -4.08
CA ILE A 71 6.28 -10.83 -4.40
C ILE A 71 5.69 -12.11 -3.83
N HIS A 72 5.22 -12.07 -2.58
CA HIS A 72 4.64 -13.24 -1.92
C HIS A 72 3.27 -13.58 -2.47
N ASP A 73 2.43 -12.59 -2.79
CA ASP A 73 1.13 -12.82 -3.43
C ASP A 73 1.29 -13.53 -4.78
N ASP A 74 2.33 -13.21 -5.55
CA ASP A 74 2.59 -13.83 -6.86
C ASP A 74 3.07 -15.30 -6.79
N LEU A 75 3.49 -15.81 -5.63
CA LEU A 75 4.05 -17.16 -5.48
C LEU A 75 3.04 -18.25 -5.89
N PRO A 76 3.53 -19.44 -6.37
CA PRO A 76 2.68 -20.57 -6.72
C PRO A 76 1.75 -21.08 -5.60
N ALA A 77 2.14 -20.83 -4.33
CA ALA A 77 1.34 -21.19 -3.16
C ALA A 77 0.26 -20.14 -2.81
N MET A 78 0.21 -19.03 -3.54
CA MET A 78 -0.71 -17.91 -3.38
C MET A 78 -1.49 -17.71 -4.70
N ASP A 79 -1.46 -16.51 -5.31
CA ASP A 79 -2.19 -16.20 -6.54
C ASP A 79 -1.62 -16.92 -7.79
N ASN A 80 -0.37 -17.42 -7.74
CA ASN A 80 0.36 -18.09 -8.85
C ASN A 80 0.40 -17.25 -10.12
N ASP A 81 0.66 -15.96 -10.00
CA ASP A 81 0.70 -15.03 -11.12
C ASP A 81 2.07 -15.06 -11.82
N GLU A 82 2.07 -15.34 -13.13
CA GLU A 82 3.31 -15.31 -13.94
C GLU A 82 3.73 -13.90 -14.35
N TYR A 83 2.80 -12.95 -14.38
CA TYR A 83 3.03 -11.57 -14.82
C TYR A 83 2.41 -10.55 -13.85
N ARG A 84 3.16 -9.49 -13.59
CA ARG A 84 2.70 -8.31 -12.84
C ARG A 84 3.21 -7.04 -13.51
N ARG A 85 2.33 -6.07 -13.76
CA ARG A 85 2.68 -4.80 -14.43
C ARG A 85 3.41 -5.01 -15.77
N GLY A 86 2.99 -6.02 -16.56
CA GLY A 86 3.57 -6.34 -17.86
C GLY A 86 4.95 -7.02 -17.82
N ARG A 87 5.46 -7.38 -16.62
CA ARG A 87 6.73 -8.09 -16.44
C ARG A 87 6.50 -9.44 -15.77
N LYS A 88 7.39 -10.40 -16.04
CA LYS A 88 7.39 -11.68 -15.32
C LYS A 88 7.58 -11.46 -13.84
N THR A 89 6.88 -12.22 -13.01
CA THR A 89 6.98 -12.14 -11.55
C THR A 89 8.31 -12.68 -11.05
N THR A 90 8.65 -12.36 -9.80
CA THR A 90 9.98 -12.67 -9.24
C THR A 90 10.23 -14.18 -9.19
N HIS A 91 9.22 -15.00 -8.87
CA HIS A 91 9.38 -16.46 -8.84
C HIS A 91 9.60 -17.07 -10.23
N VAL A 92 9.04 -16.48 -11.27
CA VAL A 92 9.27 -16.92 -12.64
C VAL A 92 10.69 -16.62 -13.13
N VAL A 93 11.28 -15.50 -12.68
CA VAL A 93 12.61 -15.06 -13.13
C VAL A 93 13.73 -15.68 -12.30
N TYR A 94 13.57 -15.74 -10.97
CA TYR A 94 14.62 -16.14 -10.04
C TYR A 94 14.37 -17.48 -9.35
N GLY A 95 13.21 -18.09 -9.59
CA GLY A 95 12.75 -19.28 -8.89
C GLY A 95 12.05 -18.99 -7.57
N GLU A 96 11.22 -19.93 -7.12
CA GLU A 96 10.33 -19.78 -5.95
C GLU A 96 11.10 -19.51 -4.67
N ALA A 97 12.15 -20.30 -4.37
CA ALA A 97 12.95 -20.11 -3.16
C ALA A 97 13.57 -18.70 -3.08
N MET A 98 14.04 -18.18 -4.22
CA MET A 98 14.65 -16.84 -4.25
C MET A 98 13.58 -15.74 -4.14
N ALA A 99 12.37 -15.96 -4.65
CA ALA A 99 11.26 -15.04 -4.49
C ALA A 99 10.80 -14.95 -3.02
N ILE A 100 10.70 -16.09 -2.32
CA ILE A 100 10.41 -16.12 -0.88
C ILE A 100 11.45 -15.29 -0.12
N LEU A 101 12.74 -15.60 -0.32
CA LEU A 101 13.82 -14.86 0.35
C LEU A 101 13.87 -13.37 -0.02
N ALA A 102 13.51 -13.00 -1.26
CA ALA A 102 13.46 -11.60 -1.69
C ALA A 102 12.35 -10.83 -0.96
N GLY A 103 11.19 -11.46 -0.76
CA GLY A 103 10.11 -10.88 0.05
C GLY A 103 10.54 -10.68 1.51
N ASP A 104 11.09 -11.73 2.14
CA ASP A 104 11.61 -11.67 3.52
C ASP A 104 12.68 -10.59 3.69
N ALA A 105 13.61 -10.53 2.73
CA ALA A 105 14.70 -9.55 2.75
C ALA A 105 14.18 -8.12 2.60
N LEU A 106 13.19 -7.87 1.72
CA LEU A 106 12.56 -6.56 1.58
C LEU A 106 11.81 -6.14 2.83
N LEU A 107 11.08 -7.07 3.47
CA LEU A 107 10.38 -6.79 4.72
C LEU A 107 11.36 -6.40 5.83
N ASN A 108 12.43 -7.18 6.02
CA ASN A 108 13.46 -6.85 7.02
C ASN A 108 14.16 -5.52 6.68
N TYR A 109 14.56 -5.33 5.41
CA TYR A 109 15.26 -4.14 4.97
C TYR A 109 14.39 -2.86 5.06
N ALA A 110 13.07 -3.01 4.97
CA ALA A 110 12.14 -1.89 5.23
C ALA A 110 12.28 -1.38 6.66
N PHE A 111 12.35 -2.27 7.65
CA PHE A 111 12.54 -1.87 9.05
C PHE A 111 13.94 -1.33 9.33
N GLU A 112 14.99 -1.90 8.71
CA GLU A 112 16.34 -1.33 8.78
C GLU A 112 16.36 0.10 8.22
N THR A 113 15.70 0.32 7.08
CA THR A 113 15.61 1.63 6.44
C THR A 113 14.83 2.61 7.32
N ALA A 114 13.65 2.24 7.82
CA ALA A 114 12.87 3.09 8.72
C ALA A 114 13.64 3.45 10.01
N ALA A 115 14.41 2.50 10.55
CA ALA A 115 15.23 2.73 11.75
C ALA A 115 16.34 3.78 11.52
N SER A 116 16.79 4.01 10.29
CA SER A 116 17.76 5.06 9.99
C SER A 116 17.24 6.47 10.32
N ALA A 117 15.92 6.67 10.42
CA ALA A 117 15.33 7.93 10.85
C ALA A 117 15.75 8.36 12.26
N PHE A 118 16.03 7.40 13.17
CA PHE A 118 16.53 7.70 14.51
C PHE A 118 17.92 8.36 14.50
N VAL A 119 18.72 8.12 13.47
CA VAL A 119 20.02 8.76 13.28
C VAL A 119 19.89 10.14 12.63
N LEU A 120 18.86 10.33 11.79
CA LEU A 120 18.62 11.62 11.10
C LEU A 120 18.08 12.71 12.04
N ASP A 121 17.34 12.32 13.09
CA ASP A 121 16.73 13.26 14.03
C ASP A 121 16.70 12.64 15.43
N GLU A 122 17.89 12.62 16.06
CA GLU A 122 18.08 12.02 17.38
C GLU A 122 17.19 12.70 18.44
N GLY A 123 16.51 11.87 19.22
CA GLY A 123 15.66 12.36 20.33
C GLY A 123 14.26 12.78 19.91
N ASN A 124 13.89 12.68 18.64
CA ASN A 124 12.53 12.96 18.19
C ASN A 124 11.58 11.78 18.53
N PRO A 125 10.66 11.93 19.51
CA PRO A 125 9.79 10.84 19.95
C PRO A 125 8.76 10.42 18.87
N ALA A 126 8.49 11.28 17.87
CA ALA A 126 7.57 10.99 16.79
C ALA A 126 8.08 9.84 15.90
N ILE A 127 9.41 9.65 15.80
CA ILE A 127 10.01 8.56 15.03
C ILE A 127 9.62 7.20 15.63
N GLY A 128 9.70 7.05 16.95
CA GLY A 128 9.28 5.82 17.62
C GLY A 128 7.80 5.50 17.38
N LYS A 129 6.93 6.51 17.42
CA LYS A 129 5.50 6.36 17.12
C LYS A 129 5.26 6.00 15.66
N ALA A 130 5.95 6.66 14.72
CA ALA A 130 5.87 6.36 13.29
C ALA A 130 6.32 4.92 12.99
N PHE A 131 7.41 4.47 13.63
CA PHE A 131 7.92 3.11 13.50
C PHE A 131 6.93 2.06 14.00
N MET A 132 6.29 2.30 15.16
CA MET A 132 5.24 1.43 15.69
C MET A 132 4.01 1.35 14.76
N ILE A 133 3.61 2.47 14.15
CA ILE A 133 2.52 2.51 13.18
C ILE A 133 2.89 1.65 11.95
N LEU A 134 4.08 1.84 11.39
CA LEU A 134 4.55 1.06 10.25
C LEU A 134 4.50 -0.44 10.55
N ALA A 135 5.05 -0.85 11.69
CA ALA A 135 5.13 -2.25 12.09
C ALA A 135 3.74 -2.86 12.36
N SER A 136 2.87 -2.16 13.09
CA SER A 136 1.54 -2.70 13.43
C SER A 136 0.61 -2.77 12.23
N LYS A 137 0.62 -1.76 11.35
CA LYS A 137 -0.24 -1.73 10.16
C LYS A 137 0.21 -2.71 9.07
N ALA A 138 1.49 -3.06 9.01
CA ALA A 138 2.00 -4.12 8.14
C ALA A 138 1.80 -5.53 8.74
N GLY A 139 1.65 -5.65 10.05
CA GLY A 139 1.68 -6.90 10.80
C GLY A 139 0.34 -7.66 10.85
N VAL A 140 0.25 -8.58 11.84
CA VAL A 140 -0.90 -9.50 12.02
C VAL A 140 -2.21 -8.81 12.35
N TYR A 141 -2.18 -7.59 12.88
CA TYR A 141 -3.36 -6.75 13.13
C TYR A 141 -3.62 -5.74 12.01
N GLY A 142 -2.90 -5.83 10.90
CA GLY A 142 -3.01 -5.01 9.71
C GLY A 142 -2.99 -5.86 8.45
N MET A 143 -2.09 -5.52 7.51
CA MET A 143 -2.06 -6.11 6.16
C MET A 143 -1.95 -7.65 6.17
N ILE A 144 -1.06 -8.22 6.97
CA ILE A 144 -0.90 -9.70 7.05
C ILE A 144 -2.20 -10.35 7.56
N GLY A 145 -2.85 -9.76 8.58
CA GLY A 145 -4.13 -10.27 9.09
C GLY A 145 -5.24 -10.23 8.04
N GLY A 146 -5.30 -9.15 7.24
CA GLY A 146 -6.23 -9.07 6.10
C GLY A 146 -5.95 -10.12 5.04
N GLN A 147 -4.68 -10.36 4.71
CA GLN A 147 -4.27 -11.39 3.76
C GLN A 147 -4.61 -12.81 4.23
N VAL A 148 -4.46 -13.10 5.52
CA VAL A 148 -4.85 -14.41 6.08
C VAL A 148 -6.34 -14.67 5.85
N VAL A 149 -7.20 -13.70 6.18
CA VAL A 149 -8.66 -13.86 6.01
C VAL A 149 -9.02 -13.94 4.52
N ASP A 150 -8.33 -13.22 3.64
CA ASP A 150 -8.50 -13.30 2.19
C ASP A 150 -8.25 -14.73 1.68
N VAL A 151 -7.08 -15.30 2.01
CA VAL A 151 -6.70 -16.68 1.64
C VAL A 151 -7.66 -17.71 2.22
N GLU A 152 -8.06 -17.56 3.51
CA GLU A 152 -9.04 -18.48 4.14
C GLU A 152 -10.43 -18.40 3.51
N SER A 153 -10.73 -17.30 2.83
CA SER A 153 -12.02 -17.03 2.16
C SER A 153 -12.10 -17.50 0.72
N GLU A 154 -10.98 -17.95 0.14
CA GLU A 154 -10.94 -18.43 -1.23
C GLU A 154 -11.88 -19.63 -1.44
N GLY A 155 -12.71 -19.57 -2.49
CA GLY A 155 -13.68 -20.61 -2.83
C GLY A 155 -14.81 -20.80 -1.80
N LYS A 156 -15.01 -19.86 -0.87
CA LYS A 156 -16.09 -19.85 0.11
C LYS A 156 -16.98 -18.62 -0.08
N GLU A 157 -18.26 -18.76 0.19
CA GLU A 157 -19.14 -17.59 0.34
C GLU A 157 -18.83 -16.89 1.67
N ILE A 158 -18.65 -15.57 1.62
CA ILE A 158 -18.43 -14.72 2.79
C ILE A 158 -19.50 -13.65 2.87
N ASP A 159 -19.71 -13.09 4.05
CA ASP A 159 -20.59 -11.93 4.25
C ASP A 159 -19.87 -10.59 3.97
N ALA A 160 -20.67 -9.54 3.92
CA ALA A 160 -20.17 -8.18 3.66
C ALA A 160 -19.21 -7.68 4.77
N ASP A 161 -19.41 -8.11 6.02
CA ASP A 161 -18.54 -7.72 7.14
C ASP A 161 -17.15 -8.37 7.01
N THR A 162 -17.08 -9.63 6.61
CA THR A 162 -15.82 -10.34 6.33
C THR A 162 -15.08 -9.69 5.14
N LEU A 163 -15.78 -9.39 4.03
CA LEU A 163 -15.17 -8.70 2.90
C LEU A 163 -14.65 -7.32 3.30
N LYS A 164 -15.43 -6.57 4.07
CA LYS A 164 -15.02 -5.27 4.58
C LYS A 164 -13.78 -5.37 5.49
N PHE A 165 -13.69 -6.43 6.31
CA PHE A 165 -12.50 -6.69 7.12
C PHE A 165 -11.27 -6.89 6.22
N ILE A 166 -11.38 -7.69 5.15
CA ILE A 166 -10.30 -7.91 4.18
C ILE A 166 -9.87 -6.58 3.57
N HIS A 167 -10.79 -5.77 3.06
CA HIS A 167 -10.50 -4.48 2.43
C HIS A 167 -9.80 -3.50 3.39
N ILE A 168 -10.26 -3.42 4.65
CA ILE A 168 -9.67 -2.55 5.67
C ILE A 168 -8.26 -3.01 6.00
N HIS A 169 -8.03 -4.30 6.21
CA HIS A 169 -6.75 -4.78 6.71
C HIS A 169 -5.76 -5.04 5.56
N LYS A 170 -6.12 -5.77 4.52
CA LYS A 170 -5.22 -6.08 3.40
C LYS A 170 -4.79 -4.82 2.64
N THR A 171 -5.71 -3.88 2.39
CA THR A 171 -5.44 -2.71 1.53
C THR A 171 -5.36 -1.41 2.31
N SER A 172 -6.40 -1.06 3.10
CA SER A 172 -6.46 0.25 3.76
C SER A 172 -5.40 0.41 4.84
N ALA A 173 -4.97 -0.65 5.52
CA ALA A 173 -4.00 -0.58 6.60
C ALA A 173 -2.68 0.10 6.20
N LEU A 174 -2.16 -0.17 4.99
CA LEU A 174 -0.96 0.50 4.49
C LEU A 174 -1.23 1.94 4.03
N LEU A 175 -2.43 2.29 3.58
CA LEU A 175 -2.80 3.68 3.30
C LEU A 175 -2.96 4.47 4.60
N GLU A 176 -3.59 3.87 5.62
CA GLU A 176 -3.65 4.41 6.99
C GLU A 176 -2.23 4.64 7.54
N SER A 177 -1.34 3.65 7.40
CA SER A 177 0.06 3.75 7.83
C SER A 177 0.76 4.94 7.15
N ALA A 178 0.62 5.07 5.83
CA ALA A 178 1.25 6.14 5.06
C ALA A 178 0.82 7.53 5.57
N MET A 179 -0.47 7.80 5.59
CA MET A 179 -0.98 9.11 5.97
C MET A 179 -0.75 9.42 7.45
N LEU A 180 -0.91 8.41 8.32
CA LEU A 180 -0.73 8.57 9.76
C LEU A 180 0.74 8.83 10.13
N ILE A 181 1.70 8.16 9.50
CA ILE A 181 3.14 8.44 9.68
C ILE A 181 3.45 9.87 9.26
N GLY A 182 2.95 10.33 8.10
CA GLY A 182 3.12 11.72 7.67
C GLY A 182 2.61 12.72 8.71
N ALA A 183 1.41 12.52 9.22
CA ALA A 183 0.81 13.37 10.25
C ALA A 183 1.61 13.36 11.57
N VAL A 184 2.02 12.19 12.04
CA VAL A 184 2.78 12.01 13.28
C VAL A 184 4.14 12.69 13.22
N LEU A 185 4.89 12.47 12.15
CA LEU A 185 6.22 13.07 11.98
C LEU A 185 6.18 14.60 11.80
N ALA A 186 5.07 15.14 11.29
CA ALA A 186 4.83 16.57 11.21
C ALA A 186 4.26 17.18 12.51
N GLY A 187 4.08 16.41 13.57
CA GLY A 187 3.63 16.90 14.86
C GLY A 187 2.13 17.16 14.99
N ALA A 188 1.30 16.53 14.14
CA ALA A 188 -0.15 16.60 14.24
C ALA A 188 -0.65 16.13 15.63
N SER A 189 -1.66 16.80 16.17
CA SER A 189 -2.27 16.40 17.45
C SER A 189 -2.96 15.04 17.35
N GLU A 190 -3.20 14.35 18.46
CA GLU A 190 -3.90 13.07 18.47
C GLU A 190 -5.29 13.11 17.81
N GLN A 191 -6.01 14.23 17.99
CA GLN A 191 -7.31 14.42 17.35
C GLN A 191 -7.16 14.51 15.83
N GLN A 192 -6.16 15.25 15.34
CA GLN A 192 -5.86 15.34 13.91
C GLN A 192 -5.41 13.99 13.35
N GLN A 193 -4.55 13.26 14.06
CA GLN A 193 -4.13 11.90 13.68
C GLN A 193 -5.32 10.96 13.55
N ARG A 194 -6.29 10.97 14.48
CA ARG A 194 -7.52 10.17 14.38
C ARG A 194 -8.34 10.55 13.14
N THR A 195 -8.45 11.83 12.83
CA THR A 195 -9.17 12.30 11.63
C THR A 195 -8.49 11.81 10.35
N VAL A 196 -7.15 11.90 10.28
CA VAL A 196 -6.35 11.40 9.16
C VAL A 196 -6.49 9.88 9.01
N GLU A 197 -6.45 9.12 10.11
CA GLU A 197 -6.61 7.66 10.08
C GLU A 197 -7.98 7.25 9.53
N LEU A 198 -9.05 7.90 9.97
CA LEU A 198 -10.39 7.63 9.46
C LEU A 198 -10.53 7.99 7.97
N ALA A 199 -9.99 9.13 7.54
CA ALA A 199 -9.97 9.52 6.14
C ALA A 199 -9.20 8.51 5.27
N ALA A 200 -8.03 8.07 5.74
CA ALA A 200 -7.21 7.08 5.03
C ALA A 200 -7.90 5.71 4.92
N ARG A 201 -8.65 5.31 5.95
CA ARG A 201 -9.46 4.08 5.93
C ARG A 201 -10.57 4.16 4.89
N GLU A 202 -11.32 5.25 4.88
CA GLU A 202 -12.39 5.49 3.90
C GLU A 202 -11.83 5.55 2.48
N LEU A 203 -10.68 6.21 2.28
CA LEU A 203 -9.96 6.20 1.00
C LEU A 203 -9.60 4.78 0.56
N GLY A 204 -9.08 3.95 1.46
CA GLY A 204 -8.71 2.57 1.16
C GLY A 204 -9.91 1.71 0.77
N LEU A 205 -11.07 1.90 1.43
CA LEU A 205 -12.33 1.24 1.06
C LEU A 205 -12.78 1.68 -0.32
N ALA A 206 -12.83 2.99 -0.60
CA ALA A 206 -13.20 3.51 -1.92
C ALA A 206 -12.29 2.96 -3.02
N PHE A 207 -10.99 2.93 -2.74
CA PHE A 207 -9.97 2.42 -3.66
C PHE A 207 -10.21 0.95 -4.01
N GLN A 208 -10.46 0.08 -3.02
CA GLN A 208 -10.68 -1.34 -3.25
C GLN A 208 -12.01 -1.62 -3.94
N ILE A 209 -13.10 -0.97 -3.53
CA ILE A 209 -14.40 -1.09 -4.20
C ILE A 209 -14.29 -0.60 -5.66
N ARG A 210 -13.49 0.44 -5.93
CA ARG A 210 -13.23 0.90 -7.29
C ARG A 210 -12.48 -0.13 -8.12
N ASP A 211 -11.51 -0.83 -7.53
CA ASP A 211 -10.81 -1.93 -8.20
C ASP A 211 -11.78 -3.05 -8.60
N ASP A 212 -12.68 -3.45 -7.70
CA ASP A 212 -13.70 -4.45 -7.96
C ASP A 212 -14.67 -4.03 -9.08
N ILE A 213 -15.04 -2.72 -9.13
CA ILE A 213 -15.83 -2.16 -10.23
C ILE A 213 -15.07 -2.24 -11.56
N LEU A 214 -13.80 -1.89 -11.56
CA LEU A 214 -12.96 -1.89 -12.76
C LEU A 214 -12.73 -3.31 -13.29
N ASP A 215 -12.62 -4.32 -12.42
CA ASP A 215 -12.50 -5.71 -12.85
C ASP A 215 -13.73 -6.19 -13.62
N VAL A 216 -14.93 -5.67 -13.33
CA VAL A 216 -16.18 -6.03 -14.01
C VAL A 216 -16.47 -5.14 -15.23
N THR A 217 -16.13 -3.83 -15.17
CA THR A 217 -16.54 -2.84 -16.18
C THR A 217 -15.41 -2.32 -17.04
N GLY A 218 -14.16 -2.61 -16.69
CA GLY A 218 -12.97 -2.10 -17.36
C GLY A 218 -12.72 -2.71 -18.73
N ASN A 219 -11.68 -2.22 -19.40
CA ASN A 219 -11.17 -2.77 -20.66
C ASN A 219 -9.81 -3.44 -20.40
N THR A 220 -9.62 -4.65 -20.93
CA THR A 220 -8.38 -5.42 -20.77
C THR A 220 -7.12 -4.64 -21.15
N ASP A 221 -7.21 -3.80 -22.19
CA ASP A 221 -6.08 -2.99 -22.68
C ASP A 221 -5.71 -1.86 -21.72
N GLU A 222 -6.68 -1.36 -20.92
CA GLU A 222 -6.47 -0.29 -19.94
C GLU A 222 -6.03 -0.85 -18.58
N LEU A 223 -6.52 -2.03 -18.19
CA LEU A 223 -6.26 -2.63 -16.88
C LEU A 223 -4.90 -3.36 -16.80
N GLY A 224 -4.34 -3.77 -17.93
CA GLY A 224 -3.12 -4.57 -17.98
C GLY A 224 -3.27 -6.00 -17.42
N LYS A 225 -4.49 -6.41 -17.08
CA LYS A 225 -4.91 -7.78 -16.73
C LYS A 225 -6.25 -8.10 -17.41
N PRO A 226 -6.59 -9.39 -17.64
CA PRO A 226 -7.90 -9.76 -18.19
C PRO A 226 -9.05 -9.28 -17.30
N VAL A 227 -10.10 -8.73 -17.89
CA VAL A 227 -11.37 -8.42 -17.22
C VAL A 227 -12.00 -9.72 -16.70
N GLY A 228 -12.61 -9.67 -15.49
CA GLY A 228 -13.19 -10.86 -14.86
C GLY A 228 -12.14 -11.82 -14.27
N SER A 229 -10.94 -11.33 -13.96
CA SER A 229 -9.90 -12.15 -13.32
C SER A 229 -10.31 -12.60 -11.92
N ASP A 230 -11.03 -11.77 -11.19
CA ASP A 230 -11.49 -12.07 -9.85
C ASP A 230 -12.57 -13.16 -9.84
N GLU A 231 -13.49 -13.14 -10.82
CA GLU A 231 -14.48 -14.22 -10.99
C GLU A 231 -13.82 -15.56 -11.34
N LYS A 232 -12.82 -15.55 -12.24
CA LYS A 232 -12.05 -16.75 -12.60
C LYS A 232 -11.28 -17.35 -11.41
N ASN A 233 -10.82 -16.51 -10.52
CA ASN A 233 -10.07 -16.89 -9.32
C ASN A 233 -11.00 -17.14 -8.12
N HIS A 234 -12.33 -17.17 -8.33
CA HIS A 234 -13.32 -17.36 -7.26
C HIS A 234 -13.16 -16.39 -6.08
N LYS A 235 -12.70 -15.16 -6.35
CA LYS A 235 -12.54 -14.11 -5.34
C LYS A 235 -13.88 -13.47 -5.03
N ASN A 236 -14.12 -13.22 -3.74
CA ASN A 236 -15.27 -12.46 -3.30
C ASN A 236 -15.03 -10.97 -3.56
N THR A 237 -15.89 -10.33 -4.35
CA THR A 237 -15.79 -8.91 -4.68
C THR A 237 -16.97 -8.13 -4.10
N TYR A 238 -16.78 -6.83 -3.87
CA TYR A 238 -17.84 -5.96 -3.40
C TYR A 238 -19.01 -5.91 -4.38
N VAL A 239 -18.70 -5.92 -5.69
CA VAL A 239 -19.73 -5.92 -6.76
C VAL A 239 -20.54 -7.21 -6.76
N ALA A 240 -19.92 -8.36 -6.51
CA ALA A 240 -20.63 -9.63 -6.43
C ALA A 240 -21.60 -9.71 -5.23
N LEU A 241 -21.22 -9.13 -4.08
CA LEU A 241 -22.02 -9.16 -2.86
C LEU A 241 -23.11 -8.09 -2.83
N GLU A 242 -22.81 -6.87 -3.19
CA GLU A 242 -23.66 -5.69 -3.01
C GLU A 242 -24.28 -5.16 -4.31
N GLY A 243 -23.77 -5.61 -5.45
CA GLY A 243 -24.17 -5.16 -6.78
C GLY A 243 -23.45 -3.90 -7.24
N LEU A 244 -23.40 -3.71 -8.57
CA LEU A 244 -22.62 -2.64 -9.21
C LEU A 244 -23.08 -1.23 -8.84
N GLU A 245 -24.38 -0.97 -8.79
CA GLU A 245 -24.90 0.37 -8.49
C GLU A 245 -24.60 0.78 -7.04
N LYS A 246 -24.76 -0.15 -6.10
CA LYS A 246 -24.40 0.07 -4.69
C LYS A 246 -22.90 0.30 -4.54
N ALA A 247 -22.06 -0.45 -5.25
CA ALA A 247 -20.62 -0.27 -5.25
C ALA A 247 -20.24 1.15 -5.71
N LYS A 248 -20.83 1.67 -6.80
CA LYS A 248 -20.62 3.05 -7.28
C LYS A 248 -21.02 4.11 -6.25
N GLU A 249 -22.20 3.93 -5.63
CA GLU A 249 -22.68 4.84 -4.57
C GLU A 249 -21.71 4.85 -3.37
N ASP A 250 -21.23 3.70 -2.96
CA ASP A 250 -20.33 3.57 -1.81
C ASP A 250 -18.93 4.11 -2.09
N VAL A 251 -18.39 3.94 -3.30
CA VAL A 251 -17.14 4.60 -3.73
C VAL A 251 -17.29 6.11 -3.56
N LYS A 252 -18.36 6.69 -4.12
CA LYS A 252 -18.62 8.13 -4.03
C LYS A 252 -18.73 8.58 -2.57
N ARG A 253 -19.54 7.90 -1.76
CA ARG A 253 -19.76 8.21 -0.35
C ARG A 253 -18.47 8.17 0.47
N TYR A 254 -17.66 7.11 0.32
CA TYR A 254 -16.41 6.97 1.05
C TYR A 254 -15.37 8.01 0.61
N SER A 255 -15.33 8.35 -0.68
CA SER A 255 -14.43 9.37 -1.22
C SER A 255 -14.74 10.75 -0.70
N GLU A 256 -16.01 11.16 -0.81
CA GLU A 256 -16.48 12.44 -0.31
C GLU A 256 -16.24 12.57 1.19
N SER A 257 -16.55 11.52 1.97
CA SER A 257 -16.31 11.49 3.41
C SER A 257 -14.82 11.62 3.75
N ALA A 258 -13.93 10.93 3.05
CA ALA A 258 -12.49 11.03 3.27
C ALA A 258 -11.96 12.44 3.03
N ILE A 259 -12.37 13.07 1.93
CA ILE A 259 -11.99 14.44 1.58
C ILE A 259 -12.55 15.45 2.58
N ASP A 260 -13.82 15.32 2.96
CA ASP A 260 -14.49 16.23 3.92
C ASP A 260 -13.80 16.15 5.29
N ARG A 261 -13.40 14.95 5.75
CA ARG A 261 -12.62 14.79 6.97
C ARG A 261 -11.29 15.54 6.89
N LEU A 262 -10.54 15.39 5.82
CA LEU A 262 -9.28 16.12 5.64
C LEU A 262 -9.52 17.63 5.54
N LYS A 263 -10.55 18.07 4.83
CA LYS A 263 -10.95 19.50 4.72
C LYS A 263 -11.46 20.07 6.05
N SER A 264 -11.92 19.26 7.00
CA SER A 264 -12.31 19.71 8.34
C SER A 264 -11.12 20.08 9.24
N LEU A 265 -9.92 19.66 8.88
CA LEU A 265 -8.70 19.99 9.62
C LEU A 265 -8.26 21.43 9.35
N PRO A 266 -7.60 22.12 10.27
CA PRO A 266 -7.08 23.48 10.05
C PRO A 266 -5.95 23.52 9.01
N ALA A 267 -5.25 22.41 8.84
CA ALA A 267 -4.20 22.23 7.82
C ALA A 267 -4.82 21.99 6.43
N ARG A 268 -4.14 22.43 5.36
CA ARG A 268 -4.62 22.31 3.98
C ARG A 268 -3.52 21.81 3.07
N ASN A 269 -3.91 20.96 2.11
CA ASN A 269 -3.05 20.56 1.00
C ASN A 269 -3.94 20.22 -0.21
N GLU A 270 -4.12 21.15 -1.14
CA GLU A 270 -4.98 20.96 -2.31
C GLU A 270 -4.50 19.83 -3.21
N PHE A 271 -3.17 19.66 -3.36
CA PHE A 271 -2.62 18.56 -4.14
C PHE A 271 -2.97 17.18 -3.55
N LEU A 272 -3.03 17.06 -2.21
CA LEU A 272 -3.48 15.82 -1.57
C LEU A 272 -4.94 15.51 -1.91
N TYR A 273 -5.79 16.52 -1.96
CA TYR A 273 -7.21 16.33 -2.30
C TYR A 273 -7.37 15.93 -3.77
N GLU A 274 -6.68 16.61 -4.69
CA GLU A 274 -6.64 16.26 -6.12
C GLU A 274 -6.10 14.84 -6.33
N LEU A 275 -5.03 14.46 -5.64
CA LEU A 275 -4.48 13.11 -5.71
C LEU A 275 -5.50 12.05 -5.27
N ILE A 276 -6.27 12.31 -4.22
CA ILE A 276 -7.32 11.41 -3.74
C ILE A 276 -8.44 11.32 -4.78
N GLU A 277 -8.88 12.42 -5.36
CA GLU A 277 -9.91 12.46 -6.42
C GLU A 277 -9.46 11.67 -7.65
N GLU A 278 -8.22 11.89 -8.14
CA GLU A 278 -7.67 11.15 -9.27
C GLU A 278 -7.58 9.63 -9.03
N LEU A 279 -7.27 9.23 -7.78
CA LEU A 279 -7.20 7.82 -7.42
C LEU A 279 -8.53 7.09 -7.51
N ILE A 280 -9.60 7.80 -7.23
CA ILE A 280 -10.95 7.28 -7.19
C ILE A 280 -11.59 7.33 -8.58
N ASP A 281 -11.34 8.41 -9.33
CA ASP A 281 -11.87 8.61 -10.69
C ASP A 281 -11.06 7.87 -11.77
N ARG A 282 -9.99 7.18 -11.41
CA ARG A 282 -9.14 6.43 -12.34
C ARG A 282 -9.95 5.47 -13.21
N ARG A 283 -9.47 5.27 -14.43
CA ARG A 283 -10.01 4.30 -15.40
C ARG A 283 -9.17 3.02 -15.48
N SER A 284 -7.99 3.03 -14.85
CA SER A 284 -7.04 1.90 -14.82
C SER A 284 -6.18 1.91 -13.55
#